data_7aa5b61b5a2618ee0188488d87279f77
#
_entry.id   7aa5b61b5a2618ee0188488d87279f77
#
_cell.length_a   1.000
_cell.length_b   1.000
_cell.length_c   1.000
_cell.angle_alpha   90.00
_cell.angle_beta   90.00
_cell.angle_gamma   90.00
#
_symmetry.space_group_name_H-M   'P 1'
#
loop_
_entity.id
_entity.type
_entity.pdbx_description
1 polymer ?
#
loop_
_entity_poly.entity_id
_entity_poly.type
_entity_poly.pdbx_seq_one_letter_code
_entity_poly.pdbx_strand_id
1 'polypeptide(L)'
;MNKYVIVRTYSAGVFAGEIESKNGKEVVLTNARRLWYWSGAASLSQMAVAGTSKPEDCKFPVAVPRVELLQAIEILDVSAEAKASIDAVPVWSA
;
A
#
# COMPACT_ATOMS: atom_id res chain seq x y z
N MET A 1 -8.31 -16.05 -4.77
CA MET A 1 -7.03 -15.35 -4.64
C MET A 1 -7.25 -13.88 -4.47
N ASN A 2 -6.54 -13.30 -3.51
CA ASN A 2 -6.72 -11.89 -3.20
C ASN A 2 -5.76 -11.05 -4.05
N LYS A 3 -6.25 -9.97 -4.61
CA LYS A 3 -5.36 -9.10 -5.38
C LYS A 3 -4.68 -8.09 -4.48
N TYR A 4 -3.53 -7.63 -4.92
CA TYR A 4 -2.75 -6.64 -4.21
C TYR A 4 -3.20 -5.24 -4.63
N VAL A 5 -3.45 -4.37 -3.66
CA VAL A 5 -4.00 -3.04 -3.92
C VAL A 5 -3.31 -2.00 -3.05
N ILE A 6 -3.43 -0.75 -3.46
CA ILE A 6 -3.12 0.40 -2.61
C ILE A 6 -4.46 1.02 -2.22
N VAL A 7 -4.63 1.26 -0.91
CA VAL A 7 -5.85 1.86 -0.38
C VAL A 7 -5.50 3.19 0.27
N ARG A 8 -6.17 4.23 -0.15
CA ARG A 8 -6.06 5.54 0.48
C ARG A 8 -7.28 5.75 1.36
N THR A 9 -7.05 6.17 2.61
CA THR A 9 -8.11 6.35 3.57
C THR A 9 -8.33 7.83 3.87
N TYR A 10 -9.47 8.14 4.50
CA TYR A 10 -9.78 9.52 4.84
C TYR A 10 -8.78 10.11 5.83
N SER A 11 -8.42 9.36 6.88
CA SER A 11 -7.55 9.89 7.92
C SER A 11 -6.50 8.92 8.45
N ALA A 12 -6.52 7.66 8.04
CA ALA A 12 -5.58 6.66 8.56
C ALA A 12 -4.30 6.54 7.73
N GLY A 13 -4.23 7.22 6.59
CA GLY A 13 -3.08 7.17 5.71
C GLY A 13 -3.28 6.24 4.53
N VAL A 14 -2.18 5.75 3.98
CA VAL A 14 -2.16 4.95 2.76
C VAL A 14 -1.55 3.60 3.07
N PHE A 15 -2.14 2.54 2.51
CA PHE A 15 -1.70 1.16 2.75
C PHE A 15 -1.60 0.39 1.45
N ALA A 16 -0.67 -0.55 1.41
CA ALA A 16 -0.57 -1.51 0.31
C ALA A 16 -0.68 -2.91 0.90
N GLY A 17 -1.50 -3.76 0.31
CA GLY A 17 -1.69 -5.11 0.82
C GLY A 17 -2.66 -5.90 -0.05
N GLU A 18 -2.91 -7.14 0.38
CA GLU A 18 -3.85 -8.01 -0.32
C GLU A 18 -5.25 -7.76 0.24
N ILE A 19 -6.21 -7.52 -0.64
CA ILE A 19 -7.58 -7.25 -0.21
C ILE A 19 -8.26 -8.57 0.17
N GLU A 20 -8.71 -8.67 1.41
CA GLU A 20 -9.43 -9.83 1.90
C GLU A 20 -10.92 -9.65 1.71
N SER A 21 -11.44 -8.47 2.03
CA SER A 21 -12.85 -8.17 1.90
C SER A 21 -13.08 -6.69 1.76
N LYS A 22 -14.24 -6.34 1.21
CA LYS A 22 -14.66 -4.95 1.06
C LYS A 22 -16.15 -4.89 1.27
N ASN A 23 -16.58 -3.99 2.17
CA ASN A 23 -17.99 -3.77 2.45
C ASN A 23 -18.20 -2.26 2.58
N GLY A 24 -18.68 -1.64 1.49
CA GLY A 24 -18.80 -0.20 1.44
C GLY A 24 -17.44 0.46 1.56
N LYS A 25 -17.25 1.29 2.58
CA LYS A 25 -15.98 1.95 2.84
C LYS A 25 -15.06 1.12 3.73
N GLU A 26 -15.51 -0.02 4.20
CA GLU A 26 -14.73 -0.87 5.08
C GLU A 26 -13.97 -1.88 4.24
N VAL A 27 -12.65 -1.87 4.38
CA VAL A 27 -11.76 -2.73 3.61
C VAL A 27 -10.84 -3.44 4.58
N VAL A 28 -10.67 -4.76 4.38
CA VAL A 28 -9.73 -5.54 5.16
C VAL A 28 -8.59 -5.94 4.25
N LEU A 29 -7.37 -5.62 4.68
CA LEU A 29 -6.15 -6.00 3.97
C LEU A 29 -5.37 -6.96 4.82
N THR A 30 -4.73 -7.94 4.16
CA THR A 30 -3.76 -8.83 4.81
C THR A 30 -2.37 -8.49 4.29
N ASN A 31 -1.38 -8.80 5.12
CA ASN A 31 0.02 -8.50 4.80
C ASN A 31 0.14 -7.03 4.38
N ALA A 32 -0.43 -6.15 5.18
CA ALA A 32 -0.63 -4.75 4.84
C ALA A 32 0.55 -3.91 5.30
N ARG A 33 1.05 -3.10 4.41
CA ARG A 33 2.19 -2.24 4.66
C ARG A 33 1.75 -0.79 4.53
N ARG A 34 2.00 0.02 5.56
CA ARG A 34 1.67 1.45 5.48
C ARG A 34 2.68 2.15 4.59
N LEU A 35 2.21 2.97 3.66
CA LEU A 35 3.07 3.80 2.83
C LEU A 35 3.12 5.17 3.48
N TRP A 36 3.95 5.29 4.51
CA TRP A 36 3.98 6.49 5.32
C TRP A 36 4.61 7.67 4.55
N TYR A 37 5.69 7.40 3.81
CA TYR A 37 6.36 8.40 3.00
C TYR A 37 7.00 7.72 1.80
N TRP A 38 6.89 8.32 0.65
CA TRP A 38 7.53 7.76 -0.54
C TRP A 38 8.24 8.81 -1.36
N SER A 39 9.25 8.36 -2.12
CA SER A 39 10.00 9.14 -3.10
C SER A 39 10.15 8.24 -4.32
N GLY A 40 10.46 8.82 -5.47
CA GLY A 40 10.66 8.04 -6.68
C GLY A 40 9.38 7.66 -7.40
N ALA A 41 8.25 8.24 -7.00
CA ALA A 41 6.98 8.12 -7.70
C ALA A 41 6.29 9.47 -7.59
N ALA A 42 5.74 9.95 -8.69
CA ALA A 42 5.14 11.28 -8.73
C ALA A 42 3.78 11.30 -8.03
N SER A 43 3.11 10.13 -7.98
CA SER A 43 1.78 10.03 -7.41
C SER A 43 1.52 8.59 -6.99
N LEU A 44 0.42 8.36 -6.26
CA LEU A 44 0.01 6.99 -5.94
C LEU A 44 -0.35 6.22 -7.20
N SER A 45 -0.85 6.88 -8.23
CA SER A 45 -1.14 6.22 -9.50
C SER A 45 0.14 5.64 -10.11
N GLN A 46 1.22 6.40 -10.10
CA GLN A 46 2.49 5.91 -10.60
C GLN A 46 3.03 4.78 -9.72
N MET A 47 2.89 4.92 -8.40
CA MET A 47 3.30 3.88 -7.47
C MET A 47 2.57 2.57 -7.76
N ALA A 48 1.28 2.62 -8.06
CA ALA A 48 0.47 1.44 -8.32
C ALA A 48 0.85 0.77 -9.65
N VAL A 49 1.31 1.53 -10.63
CA VAL A 49 1.65 1.01 -11.95
C VAL A 49 3.11 0.54 -12.02
N ALA A 50 4.04 1.31 -11.45
CA ALA A 50 5.47 1.10 -11.65
C ALA A 50 6.28 0.99 -10.36
N GLY A 51 5.68 1.26 -9.20
CA GLY A 51 6.41 1.24 -7.95
C GLY A 51 7.25 2.49 -7.78
N THR A 52 8.38 2.35 -7.07
CA THR A 52 9.27 3.47 -6.80
C THR A 52 10.64 3.24 -7.41
N SER A 53 11.24 4.32 -7.92
CA SER A 53 12.62 4.29 -8.42
C SER A 53 13.64 4.59 -7.31
N LYS A 54 13.18 4.93 -6.10
CA LYS A 54 14.07 5.28 -4.99
C LYS A 54 13.64 4.58 -3.72
N PRO A 55 13.73 3.24 -3.68
CA PRO A 55 13.24 2.50 -2.52
C PRO A 55 13.94 2.86 -1.21
N GLU A 56 15.21 3.26 -1.27
CA GLU A 56 15.96 3.63 -0.08
C GLU A 56 15.48 4.94 0.56
N ASP A 57 14.73 5.74 -0.19
CA ASP A 57 14.22 7.03 0.31
C ASP A 57 12.77 6.94 0.76
N CYS A 58 12.18 5.75 0.72
CA CYS A 58 10.81 5.54 1.15
C CYS A 58 10.78 5.13 2.63
N LYS A 59 9.67 5.44 3.31
CA LYS A 59 9.47 5.07 4.70
C LYS A 59 8.23 4.19 4.78
N PHE A 60 8.41 2.91 4.57
CA PHE A 60 7.34 1.92 4.63
C PHE A 60 7.59 1.05 5.86
N PRO A 61 6.78 1.21 6.93
CA PRO A 61 6.95 0.42 8.14
C PRO A 61 6.72 -1.08 7.91
N VAL A 62 6.84 -1.85 8.97
CA VAL A 62 6.66 -3.30 8.91
C VAL A 62 5.24 -3.64 8.44
N ALA A 63 5.12 -4.69 7.64
CA ALA A 63 3.81 -5.18 7.23
C ALA A 63 3.12 -5.83 8.42
N VAL A 64 1.83 -5.52 8.59
CA VAL A 64 1.01 -6.16 9.62
C VAL A 64 0.21 -7.29 8.98
N PRO A 65 -0.06 -8.38 9.72
CA PRO A 65 -0.79 -9.51 9.15
C PRO A 65 -2.18 -9.13 8.64
N ARG A 66 -2.86 -8.21 9.31
CA ARG A 66 -4.23 -7.84 8.95
C ARG A 66 -4.55 -6.45 9.49
N VAL A 67 -5.20 -5.64 8.67
CA VAL A 67 -5.67 -4.32 9.08
C VAL A 67 -7.08 -4.10 8.56
N GLU A 68 -7.91 -3.48 9.38
CA GLU A 68 -9.27 -3.10 9.00
C GLU A 68 -9.29 -1.58 8.81
N LEU A 69 -9.61 -1.16 7.60
CA LEU A 69 -9.68 0.24 7.24
C LEU A 69 -11.15 0.63 7.15
N LEU A 70 -11.55 1.59 7.95
CA LEU A 70 -12.97 1.89 8.13
C LEU A 70 -13.48 2.99 7.20
N GLN A 71 -12.59 3.76 6.59
CA GLN A 71 -12.97 4.86 5.72
C GLN A 71 -12.07 4.91 4.50
N ALA A 72 -12.11 3.87 3.69
CA ALA A 72 -11.38 3.83 2.43
C ALA A 72 -12.05 4.76 1.43
N ILE A 73 -11.25 5.59 0.76
CA ILE A 73 -11.76 6.55 -0.22
C ILE A 73 -11.25 6.26 -1.63
N GLU A 74 -10.24 5.40 -1.75
CA GLU A 74 -9.70 5.06 -3.06
C GLU A 74 -8.99 3.71 -2.96
N ILE A 75 -9.22 2.84 -3.94
CA ILE A 75 -8.54 1.56 -4.05
C ILE A 75 -7.92 1.48 -5.43
N LEU A 76 -6.59 1.30 -5.47
CA LEU A 76 -5.85 1.22 -6.72
C LEU A 76 -5.34 -0.20 -6.92
N ASP A 77 -5.61 -0.78 -8.07
CA ASP A 77 -5.02 -2.07 -8.43
C ASP A 77 -3.53 -1.87 -8.66
N VAL A 78 -2.72 -2.80 -8.14
CA VAL A 78 -1.27 -2.71 -8.21
C VAL A 78 -0.74 -3.77 -9.16
N SER A 79 0.12 -3.37 -10.09
CA SER A 79 0.73 -4.29 -11.03
C SER A 79 1.71 -5.24 -10.32
N ALA A 80 2.02 -6.36 -10.96
CA ALA A 80 3.01 -7.29 -10.41
C ALA A 80 4.38 -6.62 -10.26
N GLU A 81 4.74 -5.77 -11.22
CA GLU A 81 5.99 -5.01 -11.16
C GLU A 81 6.01 -4.06 -9.98
N ALA A 82 4.92 -3.34 -9.77
CA ALA A 82 4.82 -2.39 -8.65
C ALA A 82 4.81 -3.12 -7.30
N LYS A 83 4.14 -4.26 -7.22
CA LYS A 83 4.15 -5.06 -5.99
C LYS A 83 5.57 -5.49 -5.63
N ALA A 84 6.31 -5.99 -6.61
CA ALA A 84 7.71 -6.39 -6.37
C ALA A 84 8.55 -5.20 -5.90
N SER A 85 8.32 -4.02 -6.46
CA SER A 85 9.03 -2.80 -6.07
C SER A 85 8.69 -2.41 -4.63
N ILE A 86 7.41 -2.43 -4.27
CA ILE A 86 6.98 -2.09 -2.91
C ILE A 86 7.53 -3.09 -1.91
N ASP A 87 7.48 -4.40 -2.25
CA ASP A 87 8.00 -5.43 -1.36
C ASP A 87 9.51 -5.28 -1.12
N ALA A 88 10.22 -4.74 -2.10
CA ALA A 88 11.67 -4.56 -2.01
C ALA A 88 12.10 -3.34 -1.18
N VAL A 89 11.16 -2.45 -0.83
CA VAL A 89 11.49 -1.30 0.01
C VAL A 89 11.85 -1.79 1.41
N PRO A 90 13.03 -1.38 1.93
CA PRO A 90 13.45 -1.82 3.28
C PRO A 90 12.45 -1.38 4.34
N VAL A 91 12.34 -2.16 5.41
CA VAL A 91 11.45 -1.81 6.53
C VAL A 91 12.00 -0.59 7.23
N TRP A 92 11.17 0.44 7.35
CA TRP A 92 11.53 1.65 8.08
C TRP A 92 11.11 1.46 9.54
N SER A 93 12.05 1.61 10.45
CA SER A 93 11.79 1.43 11.88
C SER A 93 12.60 2.44 12.69
N ALA A 94 12.15 2.62 13.93
CA ALA A 94 12.82 3.54 14.86
C ALA A 94 14.18 3.00 15.32
#